data_f03667ba808210c61ad11e54aedcd3f6
#
_entry.id   f03667ba808210c61ad11e54aedcd3f6
#
_cell.length_a   1.000
_cell.length_b   1.000
_cell.length_c   1.000
_cell.angle_alpha   90.00
_cell.angle_beta   90.00
_cell.angle_gamma   90.00
#
_symmetry.space_group_name_H-M   'P 1'
#
loop_
_entity.id
_entity.type
_entity.pdbx_description
1 polymer ?
#
loop_
_entity_poly.entity_id
_entity_poly.type
_entity_poly.pdbx_seq_one_letter_code
_entity_poly.pdbx_strand_id
1 'polypeptide(L)'
;MTNTTLSSSARRRFLRQSAASGASLLLGLHAGGAIAAATDTNTAADGEFAPNAFIRIGQDGRVTLVSKQPEIGQGIKTSLPMVIAEELEVDWKDVRVVQGDLNPIYGSQGAGGSTSTPTNYENFHRLGATARTILVQAAAKTWNVPAAECKASQGTVVHGASGRKLGYGALVKVAATLPVPEAKDVALKDPSTYRLLGTRIGGVDNALVVSGKPLFGIDVQLPGMLYATYVKCPTLGGRPVSANLDAIKKMAGVKDAFIIEGTDNLNGLRPGVAIVANSTWNALRARKKLQVVWDEGEGADHSWAGFASQAQALSRQPGAAVMRKDGDVEAALAGAARTVEAAYSYPFISHASMEPQNCTAWFKPDGSLELWAPTQNPGAGQSLAASTFNIPKEKIVLHITRSGGGFGRRLSSDFIVDAAAIAQKLKAPVKLTWTREDDLQHDHFRAGGFHFLRGGVDEQGKLVAWHNHFVTFANRIERDSGSVLQPGSGGSLSGDEFPGRWAPNCLLEQTPIECRIPMGPWRAPGSNVFAWVFHSFIDELAHAAGRDPVEFRLELLGDKDTVAGTGERGVPYNVARMRTVLKAVAEKAEWGKRKFPRGKGAGVAFHFSHRGYVAEVAEVTVSREGKLTVDRV
;
A
#
# COMPACT_ATOMS: atom_id res chain seq x y z
N MET A 1 31.66 27.95 -17.52
CA MET A 1 30.42 28.75 -17.42
C MET A 1 29.47 28.33 -18.54
N THR A 2 28.51 27.53 -18.27
CA THR A 2 27.26 27.39 -19.02
C THR A 2 26.27 26.67 -18.12
N ASN A 3 25.34 27.44 -17.56
CA ASN A 3 24.18 26.97 -16.82
C ASN A 3 23.22 26.23 -17.76
N THR A 4 23.02 24.94 -17.57
CA THR A 4 21.97 24.20 -18.25
C THR A 4 20.77 24.06 -17.29
N THR A 5 19.84 24.99 -17.44
CA THR A 5 18.51 24.94 -16.82
C THR A 5 17.70 23.80 -17.44
N LEU A 6 17.35 22.81 -16.65
CA LEU A 6 16.44 21.72 -17.01
C LEU A 6 15.07 22.27 -17.43
N SER A 7 14.60 21.83 -18.59
CA SER A 7 13.41 22.33 -19.26
C SER A 7 12.13 22.12 -18.45
N SER A 8 11.28 23.15 -18.44
CA SER A 8 10.08 23.32 -17.63
C SER A 8 8.89 22.38 -17.99
N SER A 9 9.02 21.48 -18.97
CA SER A 9 7.92 20.64 -19.47
C SER A 9 7.66 19.40 -18.61
N ALA A 10 8.70 18.73 -18.13
CA ALA A 10 8.55 17.55 -17.25
C ALA A 10 8.04 17.95 -15.85
N ARG A 11 8.51 19.10 -15.31
CA ARG A 11 7.99 19.69 -14.08
C ARG A 11 6.51 20.08 -14.18
N ARG A 12 6.08 20.63 -15.33
CA ARG A 12 4.68 21.01 -15.54
C ARG A 12 3.76 19.80 -15.71
N ARG A 13 4.22 18.71 -16.31
CA ARG A 13 3.45 17.47 -16.44
C ARG A 13 3.24 16.78 -15.09
N PHE A 14 4.28 16.70 -14.25
CA PHE A 14 4.20 16.15 -12.89
C PHE A 14 3.34 17.03 -11.96
N LEU A 15 3.45 18.36 -12.03
CA LEU A 15 2.63 19.27 -11.25
C LEU A 15 1.17 19.27 -11.69
N ARG A 16 0.88 19.05 -12.98
CA ARG A 16 -0.50 18.86 -13.47
C ARG A 16 -1.11 17.56 -12.98
N GLN A 17 -0.36 16.48 -12.91
CA GLN A 17 -0.83 15.19 -12.35
C GLN A 17 -1.03 15.27 -10.82
N SER A 18 -0.18 15.99 -10.09
CA SER A 18 -0.31 16.18 -8.65
C SER A 18 -1.41 17.19 -8.27
N ALA A 19 -1.63 18.22 -9.10
CA ALA A 19 -2.69 19.19 -8.92
C ALA A 19 -4.08 18.62 -9.30
N ALA A 20 -4.14 17.72 -10.29
CA ALA A 20 -5.37 16.99 -10.62
C ALA A 20 -5.81 16.08 -9.48
N SER A 21 -4.86 15.48 -8.73
CA SER A 21 -5.17 14.66 -7.54
C SER A 21 -5.66 15.49 -6.36
N GLY A 22 -5.23 16.75 -6.24
CA GLY A 22 -5.67 17.66 -5.18
C GLY A 22 -6.98 18.41 -5.49
N ALA A 23 -7.22 18.74 -6.76
CA ALA A 23 -8.43 19.45 -7.19
C ALA A 23 -9.67 18.55 -7.27
N SER A 24 -9.50 17.25 -7.46
CA SER A 24 -10.62 16.29 -7.47
C SER A 24 -11.27 16.10 -6.09
N LEU A 25 -10.58 16.46 -5.01
CA LEU A 25 -11.13 16.36 -3.64
C LEU A 25 -12.15 17.47 -3.32
N LEU A 26 -12.14 18.58 -4.07
CA LEU A 26 -13.02 19.73 -3.84
C LEU A 26 -14.29 19.71 -4.71
N LEU A 27 -14.31 18.93 -5.79
CA LEU A 27 -15.46 18.87 -6.70
C LEU A 27 -16.60 17.96 -6.24
N GLY A 28 -16.37 17.06 -5.28
CA GLY A 28 -17.41 16.22 -4.68
C GLY A 28 -18.40 16.96 -3.77
N LEU A 29 -18.14 18.23 -3.46
CA LEU A 29 -18.95 19.06 -2.57
C LEU A 29 -19.86 20.06 -3.30
N HIS A 30 -19.76 20.23 -4.63
CA HIS A 30 -20.41 21.32 -5.36
C HIS A 30 -21.23 20.89 -6.58
N ALA A 31 -21.77 19.69 -6.65
CA ALA A 31 -22.66 19.31 -7.74
C ALA A 31 -24.11 19.12 -7.28
N GLY A 32 -24.79 20.23 -7.03
CA GLY A 32 -26.24 20.35 -7.24
C GLY A 32 -26.55 20.46 -8.73
N GLY A 33 -26.26 19.42 -9.50
CA GLY A 33 -26.56 19.33 -10.93
C GLY A 33 -26.63 17.88 -11.32
N ALA A 34 -27.74 17.46 -11.92
CA ALA A 34 -28.02 16.10 -12.35
C ALA A 34 -26.86 15.52 -13.18
N ILE A 35 -26.12 14.58 -12.60
CA ILE A 35 -25.22 13.69 -13.33
C ILE A 35 -26.03 12.45 -13.67
N ALA A 36 -26.16 12.19 -14.99
CA ALA A 36 -26.86 11.04 -15.54
C ALA A 36 -26.34 9.74 -14.95
N ALA A 37 -27.26 8.85 -14.60
CA ALA A 37 -27.07 7.58 -13.92
C ALA A 37 -26.11 6.65 -14.65
N ALA A 38 -24.92 6.46 -14.07
CA ALA A 38 -24.30 5.14 -14.10
C ALA A 38 -25.09 4.27 -13.11
N THR A 39 -25.48 3.08 -13.50
CA THR A 39 -26.19 2.10 -12.66
C THR A 39 -25.30 1.69 -11.50
N ASP A 40 -25.27 2.52 -10.47
CA ASP A 40 -24.53 2.26 -9.24
C ASP A 40 -25.46 1.46 -8.31
N THR A 41 -25.06 0.24 -7.96
CA THR A 41 -25.73 -0.58 -6.95
C THR A 41 -25.78 0.09 -5.57
N ASN A 42 -25.21 1.28 -5.46
CA ASN A 42 -25.12 2.11 -4.27
C ASN A 42 -26.03 3.37 -4.32
N THR A 43 -26.97 3.50 -5.24
CA THR A 43 -27.97 4.59 -5.20
C THR A 43 -28.91 4.41 -4.00
N ALA A 44 -29.34 5.52 -3.39
CA ALA A 44 -30.35 5.48 -2.36
C ALA A 44 -31.63 4.82 -2.92
N ALA A 45 -32.17 3.85 -2.18
CA ALA A 45 -33.48 3.26 -2.51
C ALA A 45 -34.60 4.29 -2.28
N ASP A 46 -35.73 4.09 -2.93
CA ASP A 46 -36.92 4.93 -2.69
C ASP A 46 -37.24 4.99 -1.19
N GLY A 47 -37.25 6.19 -0.64
CA GLY A 47 -37.54 6.43 0.77
C GLY A 47 -36.32 6.45 1.71
N GLU A 48 -35.10 6.39 1.20
CA GLU A 48 -33.87 6.62 1.99
C GLU A 48 -33.44 8.09 1.95
N PHE A 49 -32.77 8.54 3.02
CA PHE A 49 -32.08 9.83 3.06
C PHE A 49 -30.57 9.62 2.82
N ALA A 50 -30.05 10.19 1.73
CA ALA A 50 -28.66 10.12 1.37
C ALA A 50 -28.06 11.53 1.23
N PRO A 51 -27.52 12.13 2.30
CA PRO A 51 -26.94 13.47 2.27
C PRO A 51 -25.65 13.56 1.43
N ASN A 52 -25.01 12.43 1.18
CA ASN A 52 -23.80 12.28 0.37
C ASN A 52 -23.64 10.82 -0.09
N ALA A 53 -22.62 10.56 -0.90
CA ALA A 53 -22.35 9.22 -1.45
C ALA A 53 -21.98 8.14 -0.39
N PHE A 54 -21.65 8.55 0.84
CA PHE A 54 -21.13 7.66 1.88
C PHE A 54 -22.16 7.25 2.93
N ILE A 55 -23.29 7.94 3.02
CA ILE A 55 -24.28 7.78 4.07
C ILE A 55 -25.65 7.56 3.46
N ARG A 56 -26.34 6.51 3.86
CA ARG A 56 -27.76 6.26 3.59
C ARG A 56 -28.47 5.90 4.88
N ILE A 57 -29.63 6.49 5.11
CA ILE A 57 -30.44 6.26 6.31
C ILE A 57 -31.84 5.82 5.85
N GLY A 58 -32.22 4.60 6.23
CA GLY A 58 -33.54 4.05 5.96
C GLY A 58 -34.62 4.56 6.91
N GLN A 59 -35.88 4.42 6.51
CA GLN A 59 -37.02 4.73 7.38
C GLN A 59 -37.10 3.81 8.61
N ASP A 60 -36.45 2.65 8.56
CA ASP A 60 -36.28 1.74 9.70
C ASP A 60 -35.20 2.19 10.70
N GLY A 61 -34.54 3.32 10.43
CA GLY A 61 -33.49 3.89 11.27
C GLY A 61 -32.10 3.27 11.06
N ARG A 62 -31.95 2.28 10.19
CA ARG A 62 -30.65 1.69 9.85
C ARG A 62 -29.82 2.65 9.04
N VAL A 63 -28.54 2.73 9.38
CA VAL A 63 -27.57 3.56 8.70
C VAL A 63 -26.61 2.68 7.87
N THR A 64 -26.61 2.86 6.56
CA THR A 64 -25.63 2.21 5.69
C THR A 64 -24.48 3.19 5.42
N LEU A 65 -23.26 2.77 5.71
CA LEU A 65 -22.05 3.53 5.46
C LEU A 65 -21.21 2.84 4.38
N VAL A 66 -20.75 3.62 3.41
CA VAL A 66 -19.91 3.11 2.33
C VAL A 66 -18.44 3.26 2.68
N SER A 67 -17.72 2.13 2.72
CA SER A 67 -16.27 2.11 2.77
C SER A 67 -15.71 2.16 1.36
N LYS A 68 -14.99 3.23 1.01
CA LYS A 68 -14.46 3.41 -0.34
C LYS A 68 -13.11 2.74 -0.57
N GLN A 69 -12.31 2.55 0.48
CA GLN A 69 -10.96 2.00 0.37
C GLN A 69 -10.97 0.48 0.32
N PRO A 70 -10.09 -0.15 -0.49
CA PRO A 70 -9.94 -1.60 -0.49
C PRO A 70 -9.55 -2.15 0.90
N GLU A 71 -10.24 -3.19 1.34
CA GLU A 71 -9.94 -3.92 2.57
C GLU A 71 -8.96 -5.06 2.26
N ILE A 72 -7.74 -4.95 2.78
CA ILE A 72 -6.65 -5.90 2.55
C ILE A 72 -6.18 -6.59 3.84
N GLY A 73 -6.99 -6.51 4.91
CA GLY A 73 -6.69 -7.02 6.24
C GLY A 73 -6.22 -5.96 7.25
N GLN A 74 -6.16 -4.67 6.83
CA GLN A 74 -5.73 -3.55 7.69
C GLN A 74 -6.86 -2.94 8.52
N GLY A 75 -8.13 -3.35 8.30
CA GLY A 75 -9.29 -2.91 9.06
C GLY A 75 -9.92 -1.59 8.59
N ILE A 76 -9.52 -1.08 7.43
CA ILE A 76 -10.00 0.22 6.91
C ILE A 76 -11.52 0.23 6.65
N LYS A 77 -12.10 -0.91 6.27
CA LYS A 77 -13.54 -1.07 6.05
C LYS A 77 -14.35 -0.85 7.34
N THR A 78 -13.70 -0.99 8.49
CA THR A 78 -14.30 -0.71 9.80
C THR A 78 -13.95 0.70 10.27
N SER A 79 -12.67 1.04 10.27
CA SER A 79 -12.15 2.23 10.95
C SER A 79 -12.59 3.56 10.31
N LEU A 80 -12.65 3.66 8.98
CA LEU A 80 -13.12 4.90 8.34
C LEU A 80 -14.63 5.12 8.52
N PRO A 81 -15.53 4.15 8.33
CA PRO A 81 -16.94 4.32 8.66
C PRO A 81 -17.20 4.66 10.13
N MET A 82 -16.35 4.21 11.08
CA MET A 82 -16.46 4.61 12.48
C MET A 82 -16.34 6.12 12.67
N VAL A 83 -15.50 6.80 11.87
CA VAL A 83 -15.35 8.26 11.92
C VAL A 83 -16.68 8.96 11.56
N ILE A 84 -17.33 8.47 10.51
CA ILE A 84 -18.66 8.98 10.10
C ILE A 84 -19.69 8.69 11.21
N ALA A 85 -19.72 7.46 11.73
CA ALA A 85 -20.68 7.04 12.74
C ALA A 85 -20.53 7.83 14.05
N GLU A 86 -19.29 8.14 14.46
CA GLU A 86 -18.99 8.99 15.62
C GLU A 86 -19.63 10.37 15.47
N GLU A 87 -19.38 11.04 14.37
CA GLU A 87 -19.92 12.37 14.10
C GLU A 87 -21.44 12.35 13.87
N LEU A 88 -21.94 11.32 13.24
CA LEU A 88 -23.38 11.15 12.99
C LEU A 88 -24.16 10.85 14.28
N GLU A 89 -23.47 10.54 15.38
CA GLU A 89 -24.12 10.15 16.64
C GLU A 89 -25.06 8.92 16.50
N VAL A 90 -24.64 7.92 15.73
CA VAL A 90 -25.38 6.66 15.58
C VAL A 90 -24.77 5.56 16.42
N ASP A 91 -25.59 4.65 16.95
CA ASP A 91 -25.10 3.45 17.61
C ASP A 91 -24.48 2.50 16.57
N TRP A 92 -23.28 1.98 16.83
CA TRP A 92 -22.58 1.12 15.89
C TRP A 92 -23.36 -0.17 15.52
N LYS A 93 -24.19 -0.67 16.42
CA LYS A 93 -25.05 -1.83 16.13
C LYS A 93 -26.09 -1.58 15.04
N ASP A 94 -26.48 -0.31 14.83
CA ASP A 94 -27.46 0.10 13.83
C ASP A 94 -26.78 0.49 12.49
N VAL A 95 -25.44 0.35 12.42
CA VAL A 95 -24.65 0.61 11.23
C VAL A 95 -24.41 -0.65 10.43
N ARG A 96 -24.69 -0.58 9.13
CA ARG A 96 -24.27 -1.53 8.12
C ARG A 96 -23.15 -0.92 7.27
N VAL A 97 -22.01 -1.59 7.16
CA VAL A 97 -20.93 -1.14 6.28
C VAL A 97 -20.91 -1.95 4.99
N VAL A 98 -20.88 -1.27 3.85
CA VAL A 98 -20.77 -1.88 2.52
C VAL A 98 -19.47 -1.41 1.84
N GLN A 99 -18.89 -2.27 0.97
CA GLN A 99 -17.78 -1.86 0.13
C GLN A 99 -18.33 -1.08 -1.07
N GLY A 100 -17.81 0.10 -1.35
CA GLY A 100 -18.09 0.83 -2.59
C GLY A 100 -17.24 0.26 -3.74
N ASP A 101 -17.86 0.07 -4.89
CA ASP A 101 -17.17 -0.26 -6.13
C ASP A 101 -16.33 0.91 -6.63
N LEU A 102 -15.49 0.69 -7.65
CA LEU A 102 -14.74 1.78 -8.25
C LEU A 102 -15.69 2.79 -8.88
N ASN A 103 -15.75 3.98 -8.29
CA ASN A 103 -16.59 5.08 -8.78
C ASN A 103 -15.94 6.42 -8.48
N PRO A 104 -15.86 7.35 -9.47
CA PRO A 104 -15.31 8.69 -9.30
C PRO A 104 -15.95 9.52 -8.17
N ILE A 105 -17.21 9.22 -7.80
CA ILE A 105 -17.93 9.91 -6.72
C ILE A 105 -17.24 9.77 -5.36
N TYR A 106 -16.48 8.71 -5.17
CA TYR A 106 -15.72 8.46 -3.94
C TYR A 106 -14.33 9.10 -3.95
N GLY A 107 -13.88 9.67 -5.06
CA GLY A 107 -12.52 10.15 -5.24
C GLY A 107 -11.51 8.99 -5.28
N SER A 108 -10.30 9.21 -4.75
CA SER A 108 -9.27 8.17 -4.76
C SER A 108 -9.63 6.99 -3.86
N GLN A 109 -9.56 5.77 -4.40
CA GLN A 109 -9.89 4.52 -3.72
C GLN A 109 -8.67 3.58 -3.59
N GLY A 110 -7.46 4.11 -3.51
CA GLY A 110 -6.25 3.30 -3.35
C GLY A 110 -5.91 2.97 -1.89
N ALA A 111 -5.37 1.78 -1.64
CA ALA A 111 -4.86 1.34 -0.34
C ALA A 111 -3.34 1.10 -0.40
N GLY A 112 -2.55 2.12 -0.10
CA GLY A 112 -1.09 2.07 -0.11
C GLY A 112 -0.47 3.26 0.59
N GLY A 113 0.84 3.21 0.88
CA GLY A 113 1.60 4.31 1.46
C GLY A 113 1.12 4.80 2.83
N SER A 114 0.31 4.01 3.56
CA SER A 114 -0.32 4.40 4.84
C SER A 114 -1.18 5.67 4.75
N THR A 115 -1.75 5.95 3.59
CA THR A 115 -2.47 7.20 3.32
C THR A 115 -3.97 7.13 3.58
N SER A 116 -4.57 5.94 3.61
CA SER A 116 -6.04 5.77 3.67
C SER A 116 -6.69 6.52 4.82
N THR A 117 -6.15 6.45 6.03
CA THR A 117 -6.68 7.19 7.19
C THR A 117 -6.32 8.68 7.15
N PRO A 118 -5.03 9.08 7.03
CA PRO A 118 -4.67 10.50 7.10
C PRO A 118 -5.33 11.39 6.04
N THR A 119 -5.54 10.86 4.83
CA THR A 119 -6.13 11.64 3.74
C THR A 119 -7.65 11.72 3.78
N ASN A 120 -8.31 10.90 4.59
CA ASN A 120 -9.78 10.85 4.64
C ASN A 120 -10.36 11.25 6.01
N TYR A 121 -9.54 11.27 7.07
CA TYR A 121 -9.99 11.42 8.45
C TYR A 121 -10.85 12.67 8.65
N GLU A 122 -10.34 13.85 8.32
CA GLU A 122 -11.06 15.11 8.50
C GLU A 122 -12.32 15.16 7.62
N ASN A 123 -12.22 14.73 6.36
CA ASN A 123 -13.36 14.73 5.46
C ASN A 123 -14.49 13.83 5.97
N PHE A 124 -14.15 12.66 6.53
CA PHE A 124 -15.16 11.73 7.04
C PHE A 124 -15.83 12.24 8.32
N HIS A 125 -15.12 12.99 9.17
CA HIS A 125 -15.74 13.76 10.26
C HIS A 125 -16.78 14.74 9.71
N ARG A 126 -16.42 15.53 8.72
CA ARG A 126 -17.33 16.53 8.10
C ARG A 126 -18.56 15.88 7.48
N LEU A 127 -18.41 14.74 6.78
CA LEU A 127 -19.54 14.00 6.20
C LEU A 127 -20.55 13.56 7.27
N GLY A 128 -20.08 12.99 8.36
CA GLY A 128 -20.92 12.56 9.48
C GLY A 128 -21.61 13.75 10.18
N ALA A 129 -20.86 14.80 10.46
CA ALA A 129 -21.35 16.02 11.09
C ALA A 129 -22.39 16.75 10.22
N THR A 130 -22.19 16.80 8.90
CA THR A 130 -23.17 17.36 7.94
C THR A 130 -24.50 16.60 8.02
N ALA A 131 -24.46 15.28 7.97
CA ALA A 131 -25.68 14.45 8.09
C ALA A 131 -26.37 14.65 9.44
N ARG A 132 -25.62 14.68 10.56
CA ARG A 132 -26.16 15.01 11.88
C ARG A 132 -26.86 16.36 11.91
N THR A 133 -26.24 17.38 11.34
CA THR A 133 -26.80 18.75 11.29
C THR A 133 -28.13 18.77 10.56
N ILE A 134 -28.26 18.09 9.42
CA ILE A 134 -29.50 18.01 8.66
C ILE A 134 -30.59 17.29 9.47
N LEU A 135 -30.26 16.19 10.17
CA LEU A 135 -31.22 15.45 10.99
C LEU A 135 -31.70 16.28 12.20
N VAL A 136 -30.81 17.04 12.83
CA VAL A 136 -31.18 17.99 13.91
C VAL A 136 -32.12 19.07 13.37
N GLN A 137 -31.83 19.65 12.21
CA GLN A 137 -32.71 20.63 11.54
C GLN A 137 -34.07 20.02 11.17
N ALA A 138 -34.08 18.77 10.69
CA ALA A 138 -35.32 18.07 10.36
C ALA A 138 -36.22 17.87 11.60
N ALA A 139 -35.65 17.49 12.74
CA ALA A 139 -36.39 17.36 13.99
C ALA A 139 -36.89 18.73 14.49
N ALA A 140 -36.05 19.77 14.46
CA ALA A 140 -36.41 21.13 14.83
C ALA A 140 -37.59 21.66 13.99
N LYS A 141 -37.53 21.45 12.66
CA LYS A 141 -38.62 21.78 11.73
C LYS A 141 -39.89 21.00 12.05
N THR A 142 -39.80 19.71 12.33
CA THR A 142 -40.94 18.84 12.67
C THR A 142 -41.61 19.29 13.97
N TRP A 143 -40.85 19.78 14.93
CA TRP A 143 -41.35 20.22 16.22
C TRP A 143 -41.66 21.72 16.30
N ASN A 144 -41.31 22.47 15.27
CA ASN A 144 -41.39 23.94 15.21
C ASN A 144 -40.67 24.59 16.39
N VAL A 145 -39.40 24.23 16.59
CA VAL A 145 -38.50 24.75 17.65
C VAL A 145 -37.14 25.15 17.06
N PRO A 146 -36.36 25.98 17.75
CA PRO A 146 -34.98 26.28 17.31
C PRO A 146 -34.11 25.04 17.27
N ALA A 147 -33.29 24.89 16.21
CA ALA A 147 -32.37 23.77 16.08
C ALA A 147 -31.33 23.69 17.23
N ALA A 148 -30.97 24.83 17.81
CA ALA A 148 -30.05 24.89 18.95
C ALA A 148 -30.57 24.18 20.22
N GLU A 149 -31.90 24.01 20.33
CA GLU A 149 -32.51 23.27 21.45
C GLU A 149 -32.56 21.76 21.21
N CYS A 150 -32.16 21.30 20.04
CA CYS A 150 -32.18 19.90 19.61
C CYS A 150 -30.77 19.31 19.60
N LYS A 151 -30.63 18.10 20.12
CA LYS A 151 -29.35 17.39 20.15
C LYS A 151 -29.49 15.97 19.62
N ALA A 152 -28.58 15.57 18.74
CA ALA A 152 -28.49 14.18 18.28
C ALA A 152 -27.80 13.31 19.35
N SER A 153 -28.28 12.10 19.54
CA SER A 153 -27.68 11.09 20.41
C SER A 153 -28.17 9.70 20.04
N GLN A 154 -27.25 8.77 19.78
CA GLN A 154 -27.52 7.35 19.57
C GLN A 154 -28.65 7.07 18.55
N GLY A 155 -28.57 7.68 17.36
CA GLY A 155 -29.54 7.48 16.29
C GLY A 155 -30.90 8.15 16.51
N THR A 156 -30.98 9.08 17.48
CA THR A 156 -32.18 9.88 17.79
C THR A 156 -31.84 11.35 17.88
N VAL A 157 -32.82 12.23 17.65
CA VAL A 157 -32.74 13.65 18.02
C VAL A 157 -33.67 13.88 19.19
N VAL A 158 -33.18 14.64 20.19
CA VAL A 158 -33.88 14.98 21.43
C VAL A 158 -34.01 16.50 21.51
N HIS A 159 -35.21 16.99 21.81
CA HIS A 159 -35.44 18.38 22.18
C HIS A 159 -35.29 18.54 23.71
N GLY A 160 -34.30 19.33 24.14
CA GLY A 160 -33.91 19.44 25.55
C GLY A 160 -35.06 19.88 26.48
N ALA A 161 -35.76 20.94 26.12
CA ALA A 161 -36.80 21.54 26.98
C ALA A 161 -38.06 20.66 27.15
N SER A 162 -38.49 19.96 26.11
CA SER A 162 -39.72 19.13 26.15
C SER A 162 -39.48 17.63 26.30
N GLY A 163 -38.25 17.17 26.21
CA GLY A 163 -37.91 15.74 26.21
C GLY A 163 -38.42 14.93 25.03
N ARG A 164 -39.01 15.59 24.00
CA ARG A 164 -39.45 14.89 22.78
C ARG A 164 -38.28 14.24 22.06
N LYS A 165 -38.52 13.05 21.47
CA LYS A 165 -37.52 12.27 20.76
C LYS A 165 -38.03 11.79 19.41
N LEU A 166 -37.18 11.81 18.39
CA LEU A 166 -37.44 11.20 17.08
C LEU A 166 -36.20 10.41 16.64
N GLY A 167 -36.40 9.15 16.28
CA GLY A 167 -35.37 8.33 15.65
C GLY A 167 -35.04 8.86 14.23
N TYR A 168 -33.84 8.60 13.75
CA TYR A 168 -33.39 9.06 12.43
C TYR A 168 -34.31 8.59 11.32
N GLY A 169 -34.85 7.36 11.38
CA GLY A 169 -35.78 6.84 10.40
C GLY A 169 -37.04 7.68 10.24
N ALA A 170 -37.58 8.22 11.33
CA ALA A 170 -38.75 9.11 11.29
C ALA A 170 -38.46 10.49 10.68
N LEU A 171 -37.18 10.88 10.62
CA LEU A 171 -36.74 12.16 10.10
C LEU A 171 -36.38 12.14 8.61
N VAL A 172 -36.21 10.97 8.01
CA VAL A 172 -35.72 10.74 6.64
C VAL A 172 -36.45 11.62 5.61
N LYS A 173 -37.80 11.61 5.63
CA LYS A 173 -38.62 12.38 4.69
C LYS A 173 -38.42 13.88 4.80
N VAL A 174 -38.32 14.40 6.02
CA VAL A 174 -38.12 15.84 6.25
C VAL A 174 -36.67 16.22 5.93
N ALA A 175 -35.71 15.39 6.35
CA ALA A 175 -34.28 15.60 6.08
C ALA A 175 -33.98 15.70 4.58
N ALA A 176 -34.62 14.84 3.75
CA ALA A 176 -34.45 14.85 2.31
C ALA A 176 -34.92 16.18 1.62
N THR A 177 -35.75 16.98 2.31
CA THR A 177 -36.20 18.28 1.78
C THR A 177 -35.34 19.47 2.22
N LEU A 178 -34.33 19.23 3.06
CA LEU A 178 -33.48 20.31 3.60
C LEU A 178 -32.23 20.50 2.73
N PRO A 179 -31.71 21.73 2.62
CA PRO A 179 -30.46 21.97 1.94
C PRO A 179 -29.29 21.33 2.71
N VAL A 180 -28.30 20.86 1.97
CA VAL A 180 -27.04 20.36 2.56
C VAL A 180 -26.20 21.57 2.94
N PRO A 181 -25.81 21.75 4.21
CA PRO A 181 -24.96 22.85 4.65
C PRO A 181 -23.55 22.69 4.06
N GLU A 182 -22.83 23.80 3.91
CA GLU A 182 -21.43 23.75 3.51
C GLU A 182 -20.60 23.10 4.63
N ALA A 183 -19.64 22.26 4.24
CA ALA A 183 -18.82 21.50 5.19
C ALA A 183 -18.04 22.39 6.20
N LYS A 184 -17.68 23.62 5.79
CA LYS A 184 -17.00 24.61 6.65
C LYS A 184 -17.88 25.13 7.79
N ASP A 185 -19.20 25.15 7.60
CA ASP A 185 -20.18 25.72 8.53
C ASP A 185 -20.71 24.67 9.52
N VAL A 186 -20.22 23.44 9.43
CA VAL A 186 -20.66 22.34 10.27
C VAL A 186 -19.71 22.16 11.46
N ALA A 187 -20.24 22.20 12.67
CA ALA A 187 -19.48 21.96 13.89
C ALA A 187 -19.15 20.47 14.07
N LEU A 188 -17.86 20.16 14.25
CA LEU A 188 -17.41 18.83 14.62
C LEU A 188 -17.59 18.57 16.12
N LYS A 189 -17.65 17.30 16.51
CA LYS A 189 -17.67 16.91 17.92
C LYS A 189 -16.32 17.23 18.59
N ASP A 190 -16.38 17.56 19.87
CA ASP A 190 -15.17 17.61 20.69
C ASP A 190 -14.61 16.19 20.85
N PRO A 191 -13.32 15.95 20.59
CA PRO A 191 -12.69 14.64 20.76
C PRO A 191 -12.88 14.03 22.16
N SER A 192 -12.99 14.84 23.21
CA SER A 192 -13.26 14.37 24.57
C SER A 192 -14.63 13.70 24.75
N THR A 193 -15.55 13.92 23.77
CA THR A 193 -16.92 13.36 23.78
C THR A 193 -17.06 12.13 22.89
N TYR A 194 -15.97 11.65 22.30
CA TYR A 194 -16.00 10.46 21.43
C TYR A 194 -16.39 9.20 22.20
N ARG A 195 -17.21 8.36 21.58
CA ARG A 195 -17.72 7.11 22.16
C ARG A 195 -17.32 5.88 21.38
N LEU A 196 -17.10 6.01 20.07
CA LEU A 196 -16.65 4.93 19.18
C LEU A 196 -15.15 5.03 18.91
N LEU A 197 -14.66 6.20 18.57
CA LEU A 197 -13.25 6.41 18.29
C LEU A 197 -12.43 6.25 19.57
N GLY A 198 -11.31 5.53 19.48
CA GLY A 198 -10.49 5.18 20.64
C GLY A 198 -10.95 3.93 21.41
N THR A 199 -12.08 3.31 21.01
CA THR A 199 -12.55 2.05 21.62
C THR A 199 -12.22 0.83 20.74
N ARG A 200 -12.24 -0.36 21.35
CA ARG A 200 -11.98 -1.62 20.65
C ARG A 200 -13.26 -2.10 19.95
N ILE A 201 -13.33 -1.89 18.66
CA ILE A 201 -14.41 -2.40 17.79
C ILE A 201 -13.86 -3.54 16.92
N GLY A 202 -14.60 -4.66 16.86
CA GLY A 202 -14.25 -5.77 15.98
C GLY A 202 -14.48 -5.43 14.50
N GLY A 203 -13.67 -6.01 13.61
CA GLY A 203 -13.84 -5.80 12.16
C GLY A 203 -15.22 -6.26 11.68
N VAL A 204 -15.87 -5.44 10.84
CA VAL A 204 -17.25 -5.67 10.36
C VAL A 204 -17.43 -6.99 9.59
N ASP A 205 -16.36 -7.50 8.99
CA ASP A 205 -16.37 -8.76 8.25
C ASP A 205 -15.91 -9.97 9.09
N ASN A 206 -15.46 -9.79 10.35
CA ASN A 206 -14.82 -10.86 11.10
C ASN A 206 -15.67 -12.12 11.24
N ALA A 207 -16.98 -11.97 11.55
CA ALA A 207 -17.89 -13.10 11.67
C ALA A 207 -18.05 -13.86 10.35
N LEU A 208 -18.04 -13.16 9.22
CA LEU A 208 -18.12 -13.76 7.89
C LEU A 208 -16.81 -14.48 7.53
N VAL A 209 -15.66 -13.87 7.83
CA VAL A 209 -14.34 -14.46 7.59
C VAL A 209 -14.17 -15.77 8.35
N VAL A 210 -14.44 -15.79 9.65
CA VAL A 210 -14.24 -16.99 10.48
C VAL A 210 -15.28 -18.09 10.23
N SER A 211 -16.42 -17.74 9.59
CA SER A 211 -17.43 -18.72 9.18
C SER A 211 -17.28 -19.17 7.72
N GLY A 212 -16.23 -18.74 7.01
CA GLY A 212 -15.97 -19.15 5.62
C GLY A 212 -16.99 -18.62 4.62
N LYS A 213 -17.63 -17.47 4.88
CA LYS A 213 -18.53 -16.85 3.91
C LYS A 213 -17.76 -16.23 2.75
N PRO A 214 -18.30 -16.26 1.51
CA PRO A 214 -17.63 -15.73 0.35
C PRO A 214 -17.48 -14.21 0.43
N LEU A 215 -16.24 -13.73 0.46
CA LEU A 215 -15.88 -12.31 0.56
C LEU A 215 -14.71 -11.92 -0.34
N PHE A 216 -13.84 -12.87 -0.64
CA PHE A 216 -12.58 -12.65 -1.34
C PHE A 216 -12.74 -12.75 -2.85
N GLY A 217 -11.78 -12.26 -3.61
CA GLY A 217 -11.80 -12.37 -5.07
C GLY A 217 -11.89 -13.82 -5.54
N ILE A 218 -11.18 -14.71 -4.86
CA ILE A 218 -11.18 -16.15 -5.17
C ILE A 218 -12.58 -16.80 -4.98
N ASP A 219 -13.45 -16.20 -4.16
CA ASP A 219 -14.78 -16.73 -3.85
C ASP A 219 -15.84 -16.33 -4.88
N VAL A 220 -15.56 -15.38 -5.78
CA VAL A 220 -16.53 -14.87 -6.76
C VAL A 220 -17.06 -16.02 -7.62
N GLN A 221 -18.38 -16.09 -7.79
CA GLN A 221 -19.06 -17.06 -8.65
C GLN A 221 -20.12 -16.36 -9.51
N LEU A 222 -20.11 -16.64 -10.79
CA LEU A 222 -21.07 -16.12 -11.76
C LEU A 222 -21.72 -17.27 -12.53
N PRO A 223 -22.98 -17.12 -12.99
CA PRO A 223 -23.63 -18.11 -13.84
C PRO A 223 -22.82 -18.38 -15.11
N GLY A 224 -22.61 -19.65 -15.44
CA GLY A 224 -21.88 -20.06 -16.65
C GLY A 224 -20.38 -19.79 -16.62
N MET A 225 -19.81 -19.43 -15.46
CA MET A 225 -18.40 -19.10 -15.32
C MET A 225 -17.48 -20.27 -15.61
N LEU A 226 -16.38 -19.99 -16.29
CA LEU A 226 -15.24 -20.89 -16.53
C LEU A 226 -14.07 -20.54 -15.58
N TYR A 227 -13.16 -21.48 -15.45
CA TYR A 227 -12.00 -21.37 -14.56
C TYR A 227 -10.71 -21.48 -15.38
N ALA A 228 -9.78 -20.58 -15.13
CA ALA A 228 -8.55 -20.53 -15.88
C ALA A 228 -7.31 -20.59 -14.98
N THR A 229 -6.23 -21.12 -15.54
CA THR A 229 -4.86 -20.92 -15.10
C THR A 229 -4.04 -20.35 -16.24
N TYR A 230 -2.99 -19.59 -15.92
CA TYR A 230 -2.15 -18.90 -16.90
C TYR A 230 -0.69 -19.17 -16.61
N VAL A 231 0.03 -19.70 -17.59
CA VAL A 231 1.45 -20.05 -17.46
C VAL A 231 2.25 -19.05 -18.26
N LYS A 232 3.12 -18.31 -17.60
CA LYS A 232 3.99 -17.29 -18.17
C LYS A 232 5.43 -17.78 -18.22
N CYS A 233 6.24 -17.17 -19.11
CA CYS A 233 7.67 -17.43 -19.12
C CYS A 233 8.29 -17.09 -17.76
N PRO A 234 9.20 -17.92 -17.22
CA PRO A 234 9.92 -17.60 -15.98
C PRO A 234 10.66 -16.26 -16.05
N THR A 235 11.16 -15.92 -17.25
CA THR A 235 11.89 -14.68 -17.49
C THR A 235 10.97 -13.57 -17.97
N LEU A 236 11.09 -12.37 -17.38
CA LEU A 236 10.34 -11.20 -17.84
C LEU A 236 10.76 -10.82 -19.26
N GLY A 237 9.75 -10.64 -20.14
CA GLY A 237 9.95 -10.37 -21.57
C GLY A 237 10.14 -11.63 -22.42
N GLY A 238 10.24 -12.80 -21.82
CA GLY A 238 10.19 -14.07 -22.53
C GLY A 238 8.79 -14.40 -23.06
N ARG A 239 8.72 -15.27 -24.08
CA ARG A 239 7.47 -15.63 -24.76
C ARG A 239 7.40 -17.11 -25.09
N PRO A 240 6.18 -17.69 -25.23
CA PRO A 240 6.03 -19.06 -25.69
C PRO A 240 6.35 -19.15 -27.20
N VAL A 241 7.22 -20.07 -27.58
CA VAL A 241 7.50 -20.42 -28.97
C VAL A 241 6.50 -21.48 -29.46
N SER A 242 6.23 -22.49 -28.62
CA SER A 242 5.24 -23.53 -28.90
C SER A 242 4.74 -24.18 -27.61
N ALA A 243 3.59 -24.82 -27.66
CA ALA A 243 3.04 -25.60 -26.58
C ALA A 243 2.22 -26.80 -27.10
N ASN A 244 2.08 -27.84 -26.28
CA ASN A 244 1.33 -29.06 -26.63
C ASN A 244 -0.21 -28.87 -26.47
N LEU A 245 -0.76 -27.79 -27.04
CA LEU A 245 -2.14 -27.33 -26.85
C LEU A 245 -3.19 -28.41 -27.21
N ASP A 246 -2.99 -29.15 -28.30
CA ASP A 246 -3.95 -30.16 -28.74
C ASP A 246 -4.10 -31.33 -27.76
N ALA A 247 -3.01 -31.70 -27.07
CA ALA A 247 -3.03 -32.69 -26.03
C ALA A 247 -3.81 -32.15 -24.78
N ILE A 248 -3.58 -30.88 -24.45
CA ILE A 248 -4.26 -30.23 -23.33
C ILE A 248 -5.77 -30.08 -23.57
N LYS A 249 -6.18 -29.66 -24.77
CA LYS A 249 -7.59 -29.50 -25.15
C LYS A 249 -8.40 -30.80 -25.06
N LYS A 250 -7.75 -31.95 -25.28
CA LYS A 250 -8.39 -33.28 -25.20
C LYS A 250 -8.60 -33.77 -23.76
N MET A 251 -8.07 -33.10 -22.75
CA MET A 251 -8.20 -33.52 -21.37
C MET A 251 -9.62 -33.29 -20.82
N ALA A 252 -10.11 -34.25 -20.04
CA ALA A 252 -11.45 -34.18 -19.44
C ALA A 252 -11.63 -32.91 -18.61
N GLY A 253 -12.71 -32.16 -18.89
CA GLY A 253 -13.07 -30.92 -18.22
C GLY A 253 -12.39 -29.66 -18.76
N VAL A 254 -11.40 -29.78 -19.62
CA VAL A 254 -10.82 -28.65 -20.35
C VAL A 254 -11.80 -28.17 -21.42
N LYS A 255 -11.93 -26.86 -21.55
CA LYS A 255 -12.79 -26.19 -22.54
C LYS A 255 -11.97 -25.62 -23.68
N ASP A 256 -10.81 -25.03 -23.37
CA ASP A 256 -9.85 -24.54 -24.38
C ASP A 256 -8.46 -24.38 -23.76
N ALA A 257 -7.46 -24.25 -24.64
CA ALA A 257 -6.09 -23.87 -24.31
C ALA A 257 -5.49 -23.10 -25.48
N PHE A 258 -4.86 -21.95 -25.21
CA PHE A 258 -4.33 -21.09 -26.27
C PHE A 258 -3.18 -20.20 -25.76
N ILE A 259 -2.36 -19.74 -26.70
CA ILE A 259 -1.34 -18.74 -26.43
C ILE A 259 -1.97 -17.34 -26.43
N ILE A 260 -1.51 -16.51 -25.52
CA ILE A 260 -1.73 -15.06 -25.48
C ILE A 260 -0.38 -14.39 -25.74
N GLU A 261 -0.33 -13.57 -26.78
CA GLU A 261 0.91 -12.91 -27.22
C GLU A 261 1.40 -11.82 -26.28
N GLY A 262 0.51 -11.31 -25.43
CA GLY A 262 0.83 -10.21 -24.54
C GLY A 262 0.84 -8.84 -25.21
N THR A 263 1.48 -7.88 -24.55
CA THR A 263 1.67 -6.50 -25.04
C THR A 263 3.10 -6.05 -24.77
N ASP A 264 3.50 -4.90 -25.33
CA ASP A 264 4.82 -4.29 -25.06
C ASP A 264 4.94 -3.78 -23.62
N ASN A 265 3.82 -3.61 -22.90
CA ASN A 265 3.82 -3.26 -21.49
C ASN A 265 4.07 -4.49 -20.61
N LEU A 266 5.33 -4.71 -20.27
CA LEU A 266 5.74 -5.86 -19.44
C LEU A 266 5.25 -5.79 -17.99
N ASN A 267 4.77 -4.63 -17.51
CA ASN A 267 4.06 -4.49 -16.23
C ASN A 267 2.55 -4.80 -16.32
N GLY A 268 2.06 -5.10 -17.52
CA GLY A 268 0.67 -5.44 -17.81
C GLY A 268 0.49 -6.88 -18.27
N LEU A 269 -0.16 -7.06 -19.43
CA LEU A 269 -0.41 -8.37 -20.03
C LEU A 269 0.86 -8.94 -20.64
N ARG A 270 1.46 -9.93 -20.00
CA ARG A 270 2.64 -10.63 -20.49
C ARG A 270 2.26 -11.84 -21.34
N PRO A 271 3.12 -12.25 -22.32
CA PRO A 271 2.90 -13.47 -23.08
C PRO A 271 2.79 -14.73 -22.22
N GLY A 272 1.96 -15.68 -22.63
CA GLY A 272 1.79 -16.93 -21.88
C GLY A 272 0.79 -17.89 -22.50
N VAL A 273 0.53 -18.98 -21.81
CA VAL A 273 -0.41 -20.04 -22.20
C VAL A 273 -1.55 -20.11 -21.21
N ALA A 274 -2.77 -19.86 -21.69
CA ALA A 274 -3.99 -20.02 -20.91
C ALA A 274 -4.55 -21.44 -21.07
N ILE A 275 -5.03 -22.01 -19.96
CA ILE A 275 -5.83 -23.24 -19.94
C ILE A 275 -7.14 -22.91 -19.24
N VAL A 276 -8.26 -23.21 -19.90
CA VAL A 276 -9.61 -22.94 -19.41
C VAL A 276 -10.38 -24.25 -19.24
N ALA A 277 -11.05 -24.39 -18.11
CA ALA A 277 -11.77 -25.61 -17.77
C ALA A 277 -13.10 -25.28 -17.06
N ASN A 278 -13.91 -26.32 -16.84
CA ASN A 278 -15.17 -26.22 -16.10
C ASN A 278 -15.01 -26.19 -14.56
N SER A 279 -13.77 -26.31 -14.09
CA SER A 279 -13.42 -26.17 -12.65
C SER A 279 -11.93 -25.83 -12.49
N THR A 280 -11.59 -25.18 -11.37
CA THR A 280 -10.20 -24.91 -11.00
C THR A 280 -9.36 -26.19 -10.96
N TRP A 281 -9.93 -27.28 -10.41
CA TRP A 281 -9.24 -28.57 -10.36
C TRP A 281 -8.82 -29.09 -11.75
N ASN A 282 -9.74 -29.05 -12.72
CA ASN A 282 -9.46 -29.51 -14.08
C ASN A 282 -8.44 -28.62 -14.79
N ALA A 283 -8.48 -27.29 -14.58
CA ALA A 283 -7.49 -26.38 -15.11
C ALA A 283 -6.08 -26.69 -14.53
N LEU A 284 -5.96 -26.84 -13.21
CA LEU A 284 -4.68 -27.15 -12.55
C LEU A 284 -4.16 -28.55 -12.90
N ARG A 285 -5.04 -29.55 -13.06
CA ARG A 285 -4.67 -30.89 -13.51
C ARG A 285 -4.10 -30.87 -14.93
N ALA A 286 -4.73 -30.11 -15.83
CA ALA A 286 -4.26 -29.95 -17.20
C ALA A 286 -2.92 -29.21 -17.26
N ARG A 287 -2.76 -28.16 -16.44
CA ARG A 287 -1.50 -27.42 -16.31
C ARG A 287 -0.30 -28.33 -16.01
N LYS A 288 -0.44 -29.37 -15.19
CA LYS A 288 0.64 -30.31 -14.87
C LYS A 288 1.11 -31.13 -16.08
N LYS A 289 0.33 -31.16 -17.16
CA LYS A 289 0.65 -31.85 -18.42
C LYS A 289 1.06 -30.89 -19.53
N LEU A 290 0.98 -29.57 -19.27
CA LEU A 290 1.41 -28.56 -20.24
C LEU A 290 2.93 -28.61 -20.38
N GLN A 291 3.36 -28.59 -21.63
CA GLN A 291 4.77 -28.45 -22.03
C GLN A 291 4.85 -27.23 -22.93
N VAL A 292 5.74 -26.30 -22.59
CA VAL A 292 5.95 -25.06 -23.34
C VAL A 292 7.43 -24.92 -23.67
N VAL A 293 7.72 -24.59 -24.91
CA VAL A 293 9.05 -24.15 -25.31
C VAL A 293 9.07 -22.63 -25.22
N TRP A 294 10.00 -22.10 -24.47
CA TRP A 294 10.14 -20.67 -24.23
C TRP A 294 11.32 -20.08 -25.00
N ASP A 295 11.14 -18.88 -25.53
CA ASP A 295 12.21 -17.93 -25.77
C ASP A 295 12.33 -17.06 -24.49
N GLU A 296 13.38 -17.25 -23.72
CA GLU A 296 13.57 -16.60 -22.43
C GLU A 296 14.10 -15.17 -22.55
N GLY A 297 14.62 -14.79 -23.72
CA GLY A 297 15.11 -13.45 -23.98
C GLY A 297 16.31 -13.02 -23.12
N GLU A 298 16.56 -11.72 -23.05
CA GLU A 298 17.76 -11.14 -22.42
C GLU A 298 17.86 -11.33 -20.89
N GLY A 299 16.78 -11.70 -20.23
CA GLY A 299 16.78 -11.90 -18.76
C GLY A 299 17.29 -13.27 -18.31
N ALA A 300 17.54 -14.20 -19.23
CA ALA A 300 17.96 -15.58 -18.94
C ALA A 300 19.28 -15.66 -18.15
N ASP A 301 20.20 -14.74 -18.41
CA ASP A 301 21.54 -14.71 -17.79
C ASP A 301 21.57 -14.05 -16.42
N HIS A 302 20.45 -13.52 -15.91
CA HIS A 302 20.42 -12.86 -14.61
C HIS A 302 20.61 -13.88 -13.49
N SER A 303 21.57 -13.59 -12.61
CA SER A 303 21.81 -14.39 -11.40
C SER A 303 22.19 -13.49 -10.22
N TRP A 304 21.85 -13.93 -9.00
CA TRP A 304 22.25 -13.19 -7.79
C TRP A 304 23.77 -13.09 -7.65
N ALA A 305 24.52 -14.14 -7.99
CA ALA A 305 25.97 -14.13 -7.95
C ALA A 305 26.57 -13.13 -8.96
N GLY A 306 25.99 -13.04 -10.17
CA GLY A 306 26.37 -12.05 -11.16
C GLY A 306 26.13 -10.62 -10.68
N PHE A 307 24.97 -10.35 -10.11
CA PHE A 307 24.65 -9.05 -9.53
C PHE A 307 25.56 -8.70 -8.34
N ALA A 308 25.88 -9.66 -7.47
CA ALA A 308 26.80 -9.43 -6.35
C ALA A 308 28.23 -9.07 -6.82
N SER A 309 28.72 -9.76 -7.85
CA SER A 309 30.02 -9.46 -8.47
C SER A 309 30.05 -8.06 -9.10
N GLN A 310 28.99 -7.69 -9.82
CA GLN A 310 28.84 -6.37 -10.42
C GLN A 310 28.76 -5.28 -9.34
N ALA A 311 27.97 -5.50 -8.27
CA ALA A 311 27.87 -4.56 -7.16
C ALA A 311 29.21 -4.33 -6.46
N GLN A 312 29.99 -5.39 -6.25
CA GLN A 312 31.34 -5.30 -5.68
C GLN A 312 32.30 -4.49 -6.58
N ALA A 313 32.17 -4.60 -7.89
CA ALA A 313 32.97 -3.80 -8.84
C ALA A 313 32.53 -2.32 -8.79
N LEU A 314 31.24 -2.05 -8.76
CA LEU A 314 30.66 -0.71 -8.71
C LEU A 314 30.98 0.01 -7.38
N SER A 315 31.07 -0.70 -6.26
CA SER A 315 31.36 -0.11 -4.95
C SER A 315 32.74 0.56 -4.86
N ARG A 316 33.64 0.25 -5.81
CA ARG A 316 35.00 0.84 -5.92
C ARG A 316 35.05 2.09 -6.79
N GLN A 317 33.91 2.52 -7.31
CA GLN A 317 33.76 3.69 -8.17
C GLN A 317 32.85 4.71 -7.47
N PRO A 318 32.94 5.99 -7.80
CA PRO A 318 31.96 6.97 -7.33
C PRO A 318 30.53 6.55 -7.69
N GLY A 319 29.58 6.83 -6.80
CA GLY A 319 28.18 6.54 -7.07
C GLY A 319 27.65 7.31 -8.28
N ALA A 320 26.75 6.67 -9.04
CA ALA A 320 26.11 7.29 -10.20
C ALA A 320 25.27 8.53 -9.84
N ALA A 321 24.77 8.57 -8.61
CA ALA A 321 24.04 9.71 -8.06
C ALA A 321 24.43 9.95 -6.60
N VAL A 322 24.65 11.22 -6.25
CA VAL A 322 24.87 11.66 -4.87
C VAL A 322 23.52 12.10 -4.30
N MET A 323 23.05 11.40 -3.28
CA MET A 323 21.78 11.67 -2.60
C MET A 323 21.95 12.69 -1.48
N ARG A 324 23.14 12.71 -0.84
CA ARG A 324 23.54 13.67 0.19
C ARG A 324 25.05 13.77 0.29
N LYS A 325 25.53 14.99 0.47
CA LYS A 325 26.94 15.26 0.77
C LYS A 325 27.02 16.42 1.76
N ASP A 326 27.51 16.14 2.96
CA ASP A 326 27.82 17.12 3.99
C ASP A 326 29.30 16.97 4.39
N GLY A 327 30.01 18.06 4.56
CA GLY A 327 31.42 18.06 4.94
C GLY A 327 32.35 17.30 3.98
N ASP A 328 33.44 16.76 4.52
CA ASP A 328 34.43 15.94 3.81
C ASP A 328 34.60 14.59 4.50
N VAL A 329 33.92 13.58 3.96
CA VAL A 329 33.88 12.22 4.53
C VAL A 329 35.26 11.56 4.48
N GLU A 330 36.05 11.75 3.40
CA GLU A 330 37.35 11.09 3.26
C GLU A 330 38.36 11.68 4.26
N ALA A 331 38.39 13.00 4.40
CA ALA A 331 39.23 13.64 5.40
C ALA A 331 38.82 13.26 6.83
N ALA A 332 37.51 13.17 7.09
CA ALA A 332 36.98 12.76 8.40
C ALA A 332 37.29 11.30 8.74
N LEU A 333 37.21 10.39 7.76
CA LEU A 333 37.60 8.98 7.93
C LEU A 333 39.11 8.85 8.19
N ALA A 334 39.95 9.59 7.46
CA ALA A 334 41.40 9.57 7.65
C ALA A 334 41.81 10.11 9.02
N GLY A 335 41.05 11.05 9.60
CA GLY A 335 41.31 11.63 10.94
C GLY A 335 40.56 10.91 12.08
N ALA A 336 39.76 9.89 11.80
CA ALA A 336 39.02 9.17 12.82
C ALA A 336 39.91 8.32 13.72
N ALA A 337 39.62 8.26 15.01
CA ALA A 337 40.31 7.37 15.95
C ALA A 337 40.08 5.89 15.65
N ARG A 338 38.90 5.54 15.16
CA ARG A 338 38.56 4.20 14.70
C ARG A 338 37.63 4.29 13.50
N THR A 339 37.85 3.40 12.52
CA THR A 339 37.01 3.26 11.33
C THR A 339 36.41 1.85 11.28
N VAL A 340 35.21 1.75 10.74
CA VAL A 340 34.51 0.49 10.47
C VAL A 340 34.11 0.48 9.01
N GLU A 341 34.31 -0.65 8.34
CA GLU A 341 33.82 -0.92 7.00
C GLU A 341 32.97 -2.19 7.02
N ALA A 342 31.79 -2.14 6.40
CA ALA A 342 30.89 -3.27 6.33
C ALA A 342 30.12 -3.30 5.01
N ALA A 343 29.76 -4.51 4.57
CA ALA A 343 28.91 -4.71 3.41
C ALA A 343 27.67 -5.51 3.82
N TYR A 344 26.51 -5.01 3.43
CA TYR A 344 25.22 -5.68 3.66
C TYR A 344 24.53 -5.93 2.34
N SER A 345 23.91 -7.09 2.20
CA SER A 345 23.13 -7.40 1.02
C SER A 345 21.84 -8.13 1.39
N TYR A 346 20.81 -7.92 0.58
CA TYR A 346 19.53 -8.60 0.74
C TYR A 346 18.93 -8.93 -0.63
N PRO A 347 18.37 -10.14 -0.81
CA PRO A 347 17.84 -10.57 -2.09
C PRO A 347 16.50 -9.91 -2.42
N PHE A 348 16.04 -10.11 -3.65
CA PHE A 348 14.64 -9.88 -4.01
C PHE A 348 13.74 -10.77 -3.15
N ILE A 349 12.58 -10.24 -2.75
CA ILE A 349 11.61 -10.99 -1.96
C ILE A 349 10.20 -10.84 -2.53
N SER A 350 9.46 -11.94 -2.58
CA SER A 350 8.07 -11.98 -2.97
C SER A 350 7.14 -11.54 -1.85
N HIS A 351 5.96 -11.01 -2.21
CA HIS A 351 4.92 -10.60 -1.26
C HIS A 351 4.23 -11.79 -0.59
N ALA A 352 4.05 -12.90 -1.31
CA ALA A 352 3.46 -14.14 -0.82
C ALA A 352 2.14 -13.95 -0.06
N SER A 353 1.22 -13.14 -0.58
CA SER A 353 -0.10 -12.94 0.01
C SER A 353 -0.83 -14.28 0.19
N MET A 354 -1.57 -14.47 1.30
CA MET A 354 -2.25 -15.73 1.58
C MET A 354 -3.21 -16.14 0.44
N GLU A 355 -4.00 -15.20 -0.08
CA GLU A 355 -4.78 -15.37 -1.29
C GLU A 355 -3.87 -15.13 -2.51
N PRO A 356 -3.61 -16.15 -3.37
CA PRO A 356 -2.88 -15.97 -4.62
C PRO A 356 -3.58 -14.97 -5.54
N GLN A 357 -2.86 -14.37 -6.49
CA GLN A 357 -3.46 -13.42 -7.43
C GLN A 357 -4.61 -14.10 -8.18
N ASN A 358 -5.72 -13.39 -8.28
CA ASN A 358 -6.91 -13.86 -8.98
C ASN A 358 -7.75 -12.67 -9.46
N CYS A 359 -8.55 -12.90 -10.47
CA CYS A 359 -9.56 -11.95 -10.93
C CYS A 359 -10.64 -12.73 -11.70
N THR A 360 -11.89 -12.32 -11.53
CA THR A 360 -12.98 -12.75 -12.42
C THR A 360 -13.25 -11.62 -13.42
N ALA A 361 -13.30 -11.95 -14.69
CA ALA A 361 -13.53 -11.01 -15.78
C ALA A 361 -14.63 -11.51 -16.72
N TRP A 362 -15.43 -10.57 -17.23
CA TRP A 362 -16.50 -10.85 -18.17
C TRP A 362 -16.61 -9.74 -19.21
N PHE A 363 -16.28 -10.08 -20.47
CA PHE A 363 -16.62 -9.24 -21.61
C PHE A 363 -18.07 -9.50 -22.01
N LYS A 364 -18.92 -8.50 -21.82
CA LYS A 364 -20.35 -8.59 -22.16
C LYS A 364 -20.61 -8.42 -23.65
N PRO A 365 -21.77 -8.88 -24.15
CA PRO A 365 -22.11 -8.76 -25.57
C PRO A 365 -22.16 -7.32 -26.08
N ASP A 366 -22.43 -6.33 -25.21
CA ASP A 366 -22.43 -4.90 -25.53
C ASP A 366 -21.04 -4.25 -25.63
N GLY A 367 -19.98 -5.05 -25.46
CA GLY A 367 -18.58 -4.62 -25.49
C GLY A 367 -18.10 -3.99 -24.17
N SER A 368 -18.90 -4.03 -23.10
CA SER A 368 -18.43 -3.63 -21.77
C SER A 368 -17.63 -4.74 -21.11
N LEU A 369 -16.77 -4.36 -20.16
CA LEU A 369 -15.95 -5.27 -19.36
C LEU A 369 -16.34 -5.13 -17.88
N GLU A 370 -16.66 -6.25 -17.25
CA GLU A 370 -16.92 -6.30 -15.82
C GLU A 370 -15.84 -7.14 -15.12
N LEU A 371 -15.30 -6.61 -14.03
CA LEU A 371 -14.13 -7.14 -13.31
C LEU A 371 -14.46 -7.26 -11.81
N TRP A 372 -14.12 -8.38 -11.21
CA TRP A 372 -14.13 -8.59 -9.74
C TRP A 372 -12.71 -8.88 -9.30
N ALA A 373 -12.10 -7.94 -8.58
CA ALA A 373 -10.68 -8.01 -8.28
C ALA A 373 -10.35 -7.63 -6.84
N PRO A 374 -9.54 -8.45 -6.14
CA PRO A 374 -8.96 -8.10 -4.85
C PRO A 374 -7.74 -7.20 -5.07
N THR A 375 -7.96 -5.93 -5.39
CA THR A 375 -6.92 -4.96 -5.76
C THR A 375 -6.72 -3.88 -4.70
N GLN A 376 -5.49 -3.39 -4.56
CA GLN A 376 -5.16 -2.20 -3.75
C GLN A 376 -5.30 -0.89 -4.54
N ASN A 377 -5.35 -0.96 -5.88
CA ASN A 377 -5.43 0.21 -6.74
C ASN A 377 -6.42 -0.02 -7.89
N PRO A 378 -7.73 0.03 -7.59
CA PRO A 378 -8.76 -0.27 -8.58
C PRO A 378 -8.72 0.69 -9.78
N GLY A 379 -8.40 1.98 -9.56
CA GLY A 379 -8.28 2.96 -10.64
C GLY A 379 -7.15 2.66 -11.63
N ALA A 380 -5.99 2.17 -11.13
CA ALA A 380 -4.91 1.69 -11.99
C ALA A 380 -5.31 0.43 -12.75
N GLY A 381 -6.03 -0.49 -12.09
CA GLY A 381 -6.57 -1.70 -12.73
C GLY A 381 -7.51 -1.38 -13.89
N GLN A 382 -8.44 -0.47 -13.68
CA GLN A 382 -9.36 0.00 -14.75
C GLN A 382 -8.58 0.67 -15.90
N SER A 383 -7.59 1.54 -15.56
CA SER A 383 -6.79 2.24 -16.56
C SER A 383 -5.94 1.28 -17.40
N LEU A 384 -5.33 0.28 -16.75
CA LEU A 384 -4.55 -0.74 -17.43
C LEU A 384 -5.44 -1.60 -18.36
N ALA A 385 -6.62 -2.00 -17.90
CA ALA A 385 -7.57 -2.74 -18.74
C ALA A 385 -8.04 -1.88 -19.93
N ALA A 386 -8.35 -0.61 -19.70
CA ALA A 386 -8.76 0.32 -20.76
C ALA A 386 -7.69 0.44 -21.87
N SER A 387 -6.43 0.64 -21.48
CA SER A 387 -5.31 0.74 -22.44
C SER A 387 -4.98 -0.58 -23.11
N THR A 388 -5.02 -1.71 -22.38
CA THR A 388 -4.69 -3.03 -22.91
C THR A 388 -5.69 -3.49 -23.99
N PHE A 389 -6.99 -3.23 -23.77
CA PHE A 389 -8.06 -3.69 -24.67
C PHE A 389 -8.64 -2.59 -25.56
N ASN A 390 -8.09 -1.39 -25.50
CA ASN A 390 -8.56 -0.20 -26.24
C ASN A 390 -10.07 0.05 -26.08
N ILE A 391 -10.55 0.02 -24.84
CA ILE A 391 -11.95 0.31 -24.48
C ILE A 391 -12.05 1.52 -23.55
N PRO A 392 -13.09 2.36 -23.68
CA PRO A 392 -13.31 3.47 -22.77
C PRO A 392 -13.46 3.03 -21.32
N LYS A 393 -12.92 3.80 -20.38
CA LYS A 393 -13.00 3.49 -18.93
C LYS A 393 -14.45 3.37 -18.45
N GLU A 394 -15.33 4.15 -19.01
CA GLU A 394 -16.76 4.20 -18.69
C GLU A 394 -17.49 2.90 -19.05
N LYS A 395 -16.89 2.06 -19.91
CA LYS A 395 -17.36 0.71 -20.24
C LYS A 395 -16.74 -0.38 -19.38
N ILE A 396 -15.92 0.00 -18.39
CA ILE A 396 -15.27 -0.95 -17.47
C ILE A 396 -15.83 -0.76 -16.07
N VAL A 397 -16.56 -1.75 -15.58
CA VAL A 397 -17.01 -1.81 -14.19
C VAL A 397 -16.03 -2.66 -13.38
N LEU A 398 -15.52 -2.14 -12.26
CA LEU A 398 -14.61 -2.86 -11.38
C LEU A 398 -15.19 -2.93 -9.97
N HIS A 399 -15.57 -4.14 -9.58
CA HIS A 399 -16.02 -4.49 -8.24
C HIS A 399 -14.81 -4.78 -7.35
N ILE A 400 -14.70 -4.06 -6.24
CA ILE A 400 -13.61 -4.23 -5.28
C ILE A 400 -13.99 -5.34 -4.30
N THR A 401 -13.36 -6.51 -4.43
CA THR A 401 -13.53 -7.59 -3.47
C THR A 401 -12.59 -7.42 -2.28
N ARG A 402 -12.91 -8.05 -1.15
CA ARG A 402 -11.95 -8.16 -0.04
C ARG A 402 -10.71 -8.92 -0.50
N SER A 403 -9.53 -8.47 -0.08
CA SER A 403 -8.27 -9.12 -0.42
C SER A 403 -7.74 -9.96 0.74
N GLY A 404 -7.30 -11.17 0.45
CA GLY A 404 -6.61 -12.06 1.39
C GLY A 404 -5.14 -11.71 1.56
N GLY A 405 -4.86 -10.44 1.87
CA GLY A 405 -3.54 -9.83 1.93
C GLY A 405 -3.16 -9.15 0.63
N GLY A 406 -2.30 -8.14 0.73
CA GLY A 406 -1.80 -7.41 -0.43
C GLY A 406 -0.32 -7.05 -0.27
N PHE A 407 0.02 -6.37 0.83
CA PHE A 407 1.37 -5.98 1.22
C PHE A 407 2.11 -5.10 0.19
N GLY A 408 1.39 -4.59 -0.81
CA GLY A 408 1.95 -3.87 -1.96
C GLY A 408 1.78 -4.60 -3.29
N ARG A 409 1.70 -5.94 -3.32
CA ARG A 409 1.56 -6.74 -4.55
C ARG A 409 0.37 -6.31 -5.40
N ARG A 410 -0.76 -6.04 -4.75
CA ARG A 410 -2.01 -5.71 -5.41
C ARG A 410 -2.15 -4.23 -5.80
N LEU A 411 -1.06 -3.45 -5.67
CA LEU A 411 -0.91 -2.13 -6.32
C LEU A 411 -0.62 -2.28 -7.82
N SER A 412 -0.01 -3.40 -8.22
CA SER A 412 0.14 -3.81 -9.63
C SER A 412 -1.11 -4.56 -10.09
N SER A 413 -1.50 -4.41 -11.34
CA SER A 413 -2.80 -4.85 -11.87
C SER A 413 -2.68 -5.87 -13.03
N ASP A 414 -1.52 -6.48 -13.18
CA ASP A 414 -1.21 -7.48 -14.22
C ASP A 414 -2.18 -8.67 -14.22
N PHE A 415 -2.53 -9.21 -13.06
CA PHE A 415 -3.48 -10.32 -12.92
C PHE A 415 -4.91 -9.98 -13.38
N ILE A 416 -5.27 -8.70 -13.39
CA ILE A 416 -6.58 -8.22 -13.88
C ILE A 416 -6.64 -8.35 -15.41
N VAL A 417 -5.60 -7.88 -16.10
CA VAL A 417 -5.56 -7.94 -17.57
C VAL A 417 -5.28 -9.36 -18.08
N ASP A 418 -4.56 -10.20 -17.32
CA ASP A 418 -4.45 -11.63 -17.60
C ASP A 418 -5.84 -12.30 -17.67
N ALA A 419 -6.69 -12.08 -16.63
CA ALA A 419 -8.04 -12.61 -16.59
C ALA A 419 -8.93 -12.06 -17.71
N ALA A 420 -8.83 -10.76 -17.97
CA ALA A 420 -9.63 -10.09 -19.00
C ALA A 420 -9.24 -10.58 -20.40
N ALA A 421 -7.95 -10.80 -20.70
CA ALA A 421 -7.50 -11.34 -21.99
C ALA A 421 -8.05 -12.75 -22.26
N ILE A 422 -8.10 -13.59 -21.23
CA ILE A 422 -8.70 -14.93 -21.34
C ILE A 422 -10.20 -14.82 -21.58
N ALA A 423 -10.90 -13.97 -20.82
CA ALA A 423 -12.35 -13.78 -20.95
C ALA A 423 -12.74 -13.21 -22.32
N GLN A 424 -11.91 -12.31 -22.89
CA GLN A 424 -12.14 -11.74 -24.22
C GLN A 424 -12.17 -12.81 -25.32
N LYS A 425 -11.29 -13.81 -25.24
CA LYS A 425 -11.23 -14.93 -26.20
C LYS A 425 -12.48 -15.82 -26.13
N LEU A 426 -13.06 -15.99 -24.95
CA LEU A 426 -14.12 -16.97 -24.69
C LEU A 426 -15.54 -16.38 -24.70
N LYS A 427 -15.69 -15.06 -24.57
CA LYS A 427 -16.97 -14.36 -24.46
C LYS A 427 -17.88 -14.92 -23.33
N ALA A 428 -17.26 -15.41 -22.24
CA ALA A 428 -17.90 -15.96 -21.06
C ALA A 428 -17.22 -15.40 -19.82
N PRO A 429 -17.90 -15.37 -18.65
CA PRO A 429 -17.23 -15.06 -17.39
C PRO A 429 -16.10 -16.06 -17.12
N VAL A 430 -14.92 -15.57 -16.77
CA VAL A 430 -13.75 -16.40 -16.48
C VAL A 430 -13.12 -15.96 -15.16
N LYS A 431 -12.93 -16.91 -14.24
CA LYS A 431 -12.09 -16.73 -13.07
C LYS A 431 -10.69 -17.25 -13.34
N LEU A 432 -9.71 -16.36 -13.39
CA LEU A 432 -8.30 -16.71 -13.35
C LEU A 432 -7.86 -16.84 -11.90
N THR A 433 -7.18 -17.93 -11.56
CA THR A 433 -6.51 -18.10 -10.27
C THR A 433 -5.08 -18.55 -10.53
N TRP A 434 -4.11 -17.77 -10.00
CA TRP A 434 -2.71 -18.16 -10.01
C TRP A 434 -2.46 -19.28 -9.00
N THR A 435 -1.50 -20.15 -9.28
CA THR A 435 -1.00 -21.06 -8.25
C THR A 435 -0.10 -20.30 -7.27
N ARG A 436 0.26 -20.93 -6.16
CA ARG A 436 1.24 -20.35 -5.22
C ARG A 436 2.60 -20.15 -5.89
N GLU A 437 2.98 -21.10 -6.75
CA GLU A 437 4.23 -21.02 -7.53
C GLU A 437 4.20 -19.82 -8.47
N ASP A 438 3.08 -19.58 -9.17
CA ASP A 438 2.94 -18.38 -10.03
C ASP A 438 3.05 -17.08 -9.21
N ASP A 439 2.37 -17.04 -8.06
CA ASP A 439 2.34 -15.87 -7.18
C ASP A 439 3.74 -15.52 -6.64
N LEU A 440 4.56 -16.54 -6.35
CA LEU A 440 5.93 -16.36 -5.91
C LEU A 440 6.90 -16.04 -7.06
N GLN A 441 6.70 -16.65 -8.24
CA GLN A 441 7.63 -16.58 -9.37
C GLN A 441 7.40 -15.35 -10.24
N HIS A 442 6.15 -14.88 -10.36
CA HIS A 442 5.77 -13.76 -11.22
C HIS A 442 5.38 -12.50 -10.43
N ASP A 443 5.94 -12.35 -9.25
CA ASP A 443 5.69 -11.18 -8.41
C ASP A 443 6.33 -9.90 -8.98
N HIS A 444 5.90 -8.76 -8.46
CA HIS A 444 6.62 -7.49 -8.51
C HIS A 444 7.42 -7.38 -7.20
N PHE A 445 8.64 -7.89 -7.23
CA PHE A 445 9.43 -8.14 -6.03
C PHE A 445 9.81 -6.86 -5.28
N ARG A 446 9.97 -6.94 -3.96
CA ARG A 446 10.80 -5.95 -3.28
C ARG A 446 12.21 -6.02 -3.83
N ALA A 447 12.73 -4.89 -4.27
CA ALA A 447 14.08 -4.81 -4.83
C ALA A 447 15.13 -5.38 -3.88
N GLY A 448 16.07 -6.12 -4.43
CA GLY A 448 17.31 -6.48 -3.75
C GLY A 448 18.22 -5.26 -3.59
N GLY A 449 19.34 -5.42 -2.88
CA GLY A 449 20.29 -4.33 -2.72
C GLY A 449 21.58 -4.73 -2.06
N PHE A 450 22.61 -3.90 -2.28
CA PHE A 450 23.93 -4.04 -1.70
C PHE A 450 24.36 -2.69 -1.14
N HIS A 451 24.69 -2.65 0.15
CA HIS A 451 25.20 -1.46 0.82
C HIS A 451 26.67 -1.66 1.18
N PHE A 452 27.49 -0.70 0.81
CA PHE A 452 28.90 -0.64 1.19
C PHE A 452 29.05 0.57 2.09
N LEU A 453 29.29 0.33 3.39
CA LEU A 453 29.34 1.36 4.40
C LEU A 453 30.74 1.55 4.95
N ARG A 454 31.11 2.79 5.19
CA ARG A 454 32.30 3.19 5.96
C ARG A 454 31.87 4.23 7.00
N GLY A 455 32.32 4.08 8.22
CA GLY A 455 32.02 5.01 9.30
C GLY A 455 33.24 5.24 10.18
N GLY A 456 33.31 6.43 10.78
CA GLY A 456 34.39 6.80 11.68
C GLY A 456 33.90 7.39 12.99
N VAL A 457 34.60 7.08 14.08
CA VAL A 457 34.38 7.68 15.40
C VAL A 457 35.65 8.34 15.91
N ASP A 458 35.50 9.44 16.65
CA ASP A 458 36.63 10.15 17.29
C ASP A 458 37.13 9.41 18.54
N GLU A 459 38.13 10.01 19.25
CA GLU A 459 38.66 9.47 20.50
C GLU A 459 37.65 9.40 21.63
N GLN A 460 36.60 10.23 21.58
CA GLN A 460 35.48 10.23 22.53
C GLN A 460 34.37 9.26 22.15
N GLY A 461 34.51 8.54 21.01
CA GLY A 461 33.55 7.58 20.49
C GLY A 461 32.37 8.23 19.78
N LYS A 462 32.41 9.50 19.40
CA LYS A 462 31.36 10.19 18.65
C LYS A 462 31.47 9.91 17.16
N LEU A 463 30.35 9.78 16.47
CA LEU A 463 30.29 9.64 15.03
C LEU A 463 30.82 10.91 14.33
N VAL A 464 31.87 10.77 13.53
CA VAL A 464 32.48 11.87 12.75
C VAL A 464 32.31 11.73 11.25
N ALA A 465 32.12 10.51 10.75
CA ALA A 465 31.95 10.25 9.32
C ALA A 465 30.98 9.10 9.07
N TRP A 466 30.15 9.26 8.04
CA TRP A 466 29.22 8.23 7.55
C TRP A 466 29.19 8.24 6.02
N HIS A 467 29.58 7.12 5.42
CA HIS A 467 29.49 6.90 3.98
C HIS A 467 28.64 5.66 3.71
N ASN A 468 27.71 5.75 2.79
CA ASN A 468 26.95 4.62 2.27
C ASN A 468 26.86 4.69 0.75
N HIS A 469 27.53 3.77 0.06
CA HIS A 469 27.33 3.53 -1.36
C HIS A 469 26.31 2.41 -1.54
N PHE A 470 25.10 2.76 -1.93
CA PHE A 470 24.01 1.83 -2.16
C PHE A 470 23.94 1.42 -3.63
N VAL A 471 24.25 0.16 -3.92
CA VAL A 471 24.04 -0.43 -5.24
C VAL A 471 22.67 -1.13 -5.23
N THR A 472 21.75 -0.63 -6.05
CA THR A 472 20.36 -1.04 -6.15
C THR A 472 20.05 -1.53 -7.55
N PHE A 473 18.75 -1.67 -7.88
CA PHE A 473 18.31 -2.16 -9.19
C PHE A 473 17.37 -1.17 -9.86
N ALA A 474 17.48 -1.08 -11.19
CA ALA A 474 16.55 -0.35 -12.05
C ALA A 474 15.88 -1.32 -13.03
N ASN A 475 14.59 -1.10 -13.28
CA ASN A 475 13.88 -1.84 -14.29
C ASN A 475 14.00 -1.13 -15.65
N ARG A 476 14.50 -1.82 -16.66
CA ARG A 476 14.67 -1.31 -18.03
C ARG A 476 13.34 -0.89 -18.69
N ILE A 477 12.22 -1.36 -18.17
CA ILE A 477 10.90 -1.16 -18.78
C ILE A 477 10.47 0.32 -18.83
N GLU A 478 11.03 1.17 -17.97
CA GLU A 478 10.66 2.60 -17.84
C GLU A 478 11.63 3.56 -18.56
N ARG A 479 12.44 3.06 -19.50
CA ARG A 479 13.49 3.84 -20.15
C ARG A 479 12.96 4.69 -21.30
N ASP A 480 12.83 5.99 -21.08
CA ASP A 480 12.95 6.97 -22.16
C ASP A 480 14.43 7.04 -22.57
N SER A 481 14.72 6.86 -23.86
CA SER A 481 16.10 6.89 -24.39
C SER A 481 16.81 8.19 -23.99
N GLY A 482 17.82 8.08 -23.13
CA GLY A 482 18.65 9.19 -22.63
C GLY A 482 18.42 9.61 -21.19
N SER A 483 17.49 9.02 -20.45
CA SER A 483 17.30 9.30 -19.02
C SER A 483 18.25 8.47 -18.13
N VAL A 484 18.67 9.04 -17.01
CA VAL A 484 19.41 8.33 -15.96
C VAL A 484 18.53 7.20 -15.43
N LEU A 485 19.11 5.99 -15.29
CA LEU A 485 18.44 4.84 -14.71
C LEU A 485 17.82 5.21 -13.34
N GLN A 486 16.52 5.00 -13.20
CA GLN A 486 15.83 5.25 -11.95
C GLN A 486 15.68 3.94 -11.16
N PRO A 487 15.94 3.94 -9.84
CA PRO A 487 15.73 2.77 -9.02
C PRO A 487 14.28 2.27 -9.08
N GLY A 488 14.10 0.96 -9.02
CA GLY A 488 12.79 0.35 -8.86
C GLY A 488 12.11 0.75 -7.56
N SER A 489 10.80 0.57 -7.49
CA SER A 489 10.00 0.94 -6.32
C SER A 489 10.55 0.35 -5.02
N GLY A 490 10.79 1.21 -4.02
CA GLY A 490 11.39 0.82 -2.73
C GLY A 490 12.90 0.59 -2.74
N GLY A 491 13.57 0.77 -3.90
CA GLY A 491 15.03 0.66 -4.05
C GLY A 491 15.75 2.01 -4.11
N SER A 492 15.11 3.12 -3.74
CA SER A 492 15.74 4.45 -3.73
C SER A 492 16.17 4.84 -2.32
N LEU A 493 17.43 5.30 -2.19
CA LEU A 493 17.96 5.89 -0.97
C LEU A 493 17.51 7.36 -0.88
N SER A 494 17.01 7.77 0.28
CA SER A 494 16.72 9.17 0.55
C SER A 494 17.94 9.88 1.15
N GLY A 495 18.18 11.13 0.76
CA GLY A 495 19.18 11.97 1.43
C GLY A 495 18.85 12.27 2.89
N ASP A 496 17.64 11.95 3.33
CA ASP A 496 17.15 12.15 4.69
C ASP A 496 17.23 10.89 5.57
N GLU A 497 17.73 9.76 5.06
CA GLU A 497 17.86 8.53 5.85
C GLU A 497 18.72 8.73 7.10
N PHE A 498 18.28 8.12 8.21
CA PHE A 498 19.06 8.10 9.45
C PHE A 498 20.34 7.25 9.26
N PRO A 499 21.53 7.71 9.72
CA PRO A 499 21.81 8.91 10.51
C PRO A 499 22.28 10.13 9.69
N GLY A 500 22.02 10.20 8.38
CA GLY A 500 22.58 11.21 7.49
C GLY A 500 22.38 12.67 7.95
N ARG A 501 21.29 12.98 8.67
CA ARG A 501 21.05 14.33 9.22
C ARG A 501 21.81 14.62 10.51
N TRP A 502 22.48 13.63 11.09
CA TRP A 502 23.22 13.74 12.35
C TRP A 502 24.73 13.58 12.18
N ALA A 503 25.16 12.91 11.12
CA ALA A 503 26.57 12.75 10.83
C ALA A 503 27.15 14.08 10.28
N PRO A 504 28.21 14.65 10.91
CA PRO A 504 28.78 15.93 10.48
C PRO A 504 29.46 15.86 9.10
N ASN A 505 30.02 14.72 8.75
CA ASN A 505 30.50 14.39 7.42
C ASN A 505 29.77 13.18 6.89
N CYS A 506 28.92 13.40 5.88
CA CYS A 506 28.00 12.39 5.36
C CYS A 506 28.08 12.33 3.83
N LEU A 507 28.23 11.12 3.28
CA LEU A 507 28.10 10.87 1.86
C LEU A 507 27.16 9.69 1.63
N LEU A 508 26.03 9.96 0.98
CA LEU A 508 25.07 8.95 0.54
C LEU A 508 25.08 8.93 -0.98
N GLU A 509 25.48 7.81 -1.55
CA GLU A 509 25.59 7.58 -2.98
C GLU A 509 24.75 6.39 -3.41
N GLN A 510 24.31 6.41 -4.66
CA GLN A 510 23.48 5.35 -5.22
C GLN A 510 23.87 5.02 -6.65
N THR A 511 23.95 3.72 -6.98
CA THR A 511 24.21 3.23 -8.32
C THR A 511 23.22 2.12 -8.67
N PRO A 512 22.29 2.32 -9.63
CA PRO A 512 21.37 1.28 -10.04
C PRO A 512 21.99 0.35 -11.07
N ILE A 513 21.79 -0.97 -10.88
CA ILE A 513 22.06 -2.02 -11.85
C ILE A 513 20.78 -2.23 -12.67
N GLU A 514 20.91 -2.23 -13.99
CA GLU A 514 19.80 -2.56 -14.87
C GLU A 514 19.46 -4.06 -14.80
N CYS A 515 18.18 -4.38 -14.61
CA CYS A 515 17.72 -5.76 -14.60
C CYS A 515 16.31 -5.91 -15.19
N ARG A 516 15.95 -7.15 -15.52
CA ARG A 516 14.63 -7.52 -16.02
C ARG A 516 13.71 -8.14 -14.95
N ILE A 517 14.03 -7.93 -13.68
CA ILE A 517 13.22 -8.43 -12.57
C ILE A 517 12.17 -7.37 -12.24
N PRO A 518 10.87 -7.66 -12.33
CA PRO A 518 9.83 -6.69 -12.01
C PRO A 518 9.87 -6.35 -10.52
N MET A 519 9.80 -5.07 -10.21
CA MET A 519 9.87 -4.57 -8.84
C MET A 519 8.62 -3.79 -8.46
N GLY A 520 8.21 -3.93 -7.21
CA GLY A 520 7.05 -3.24 -6.66
C GLY A 520 7.21 -2.89 -5.18
N PRO A 521 6.32 -2.04 -4.66
CA PRO A 521 6.38 -1.62 -3.26
C PRO A 521 5.95 -2.76 -2.33
N TRP A 522 6.87 -3.29 -1.55
CA TRP A 522 6.59 -4.24 -0.49
C TRP A 522 6.37 -3.51 0.84
N ARG A 523 5.53 -4.02 1.75
CA ARG A 523 5.16 -3.41 3.04
C ARG A 523 6.34 -2.67 3.69
N ALA A 524 6.13 -1.38 4.03
CA ALA A 524 7.17 -0.45 4.48
C ALA A 524 8.34 -0.31 3.47
N PRO A 525 8.08 0.14 2.20
CA PRO A 525 9.09 0.20 1.15
C PRO A 525 10.36 0.94 1.59
N GLY A 526 11.52 0.36 1.30
CA GLY A 526 12.83 0.85 1.78
C GLY A 526 13.04 0.60 3.27
N SER A 527 12.15 1.06 4.13
CA SER A 527 12.28 0.98 5.60
C SER A 527 12.48 -0.45 6.11
N ASN A 528 11.85 -1.45 5.48
CA ASN A 528 11.95 -2.86 5.89
C ASN A 528 13.38 -3.43 5.82
N VAL A 529 14.26 -2.85 5.01
CA VAL A 529 15.67 -3.27 4.86
C VAL A 529 16.63 -2.21 5.36
N PHE A 530 16.36 -0.92 5.15
CA PHE A 530 17.26 0.16 5.57
C PHE A 530 17.36 0.22 7.09
N ALA A 531 16.27 -0.05 7.82
CA ALA A 531 16.31 -0.16 9.27
C ALA A 531 17.31 -1.22 9.73
N TRP A 532 17.28 -2.42 9.12
CA TRP A 532 18.24 -3.47 9.41
C TRP A 532 19.67 -3.05 9.07
N VAL A 533 19.93 -2.59 7.84
CA VAL A 533 21.28 -2.22 7.38
C VAL A 533 21.88 -1.14 8.27
N PHE A 534 21.16 -0.03 8.46
CA PHE A 534 21.73 1.13 9.17
C PHE A 534 21.91 0.88 10.66
N HIS A 535 20.95 0.20 11.31
CA HIS A 535 21.06 -0.09 12.74
C HIS A 535 22.06 -1.20 13.05
N SER A 536 22.28 -2.16 12.14
CA SER A 536 23.39 -3.11 12.27
C SER A 536 24.75 -2.40 12.20
N PHE A 537 24.92 -1.51 11.23
CA PHE A 537 26.18 -0.76 11.10
C PHE A 537 26.40 0.24 12.25
N ILE A 538 25.34 0.84 12.80
CA ILE A 538 25.44 1.65 14.02
C ILE A 538 25.87 0.81 15.22
N ASP A 539 25.44 -0.45 15.34
CA ASP A 539 25.91 -1.36 16.39
C ASP A 539 27.41 -1.67 16.24
N GLU A 540 27.89 -1.88 15.01
CA GLU A 540 29.32 -2.08 14.75
C GLU A 540 30.15 -0.84 15.13
N LEU A 541 29.64 0.37 14.83
CA LEU A 541 30.28 1.63 15.24
C LEU A 541 30.26 1.82 16.77
N ALA A 542 29.14 1.52 17.43
CA ALA A 542 29.04 1.57 18.89
C ALA A 542 30.03 0.60 19.55
N HIS A 543 30.15 -0.61 19.02
CA HIS A 543 31.14 -1.60 19.48
C HIS A 543 32.58 -1.09 19.27
N ALA A 544 32.90 -0.57 18.11
CA ALA A 544 34.20 0.02 17.82
C ALA A 544 34.52 1.20 18.76
N ALA A 545 33.52 2.00 19.12
CA ALA A 545 33.63 3.09 20.08
C ALA A 545 33.75 2.62 21.54
N GLY A 546 33.52 1.32 21.82
CA GLY A 546 33.46 0.78 23.18
C GLY A 546 32.24 1.30 23.96
N ARG A 547 31.13 1.63 23.27
CA ARG A 547 29.95 2.24 23.83
C ARG A 547 28.75 1.28 23.82
N ASP A 548 27.87 1.45 24.79
CA ASP A 548 26.57 0.77 24.78
C ASP A 548 25.74 1.22 23.56
N PRO A 549 25.10 0.29 22.81
CA PRO A 549 24.34 0.63 21.61
C PRO A 549 23.17 1.58 21.85
N VAL A 550 22.52 1.55 23.01
CA VAL A 550 21.43 2.47 23.37
C VAL A 550 21.99 3.87 23.64
N GLU A 551 23.05 3.96 24.46
CA GLU A 551 23.72 5.22 24.80
C GLU A 551 24.29 5.89 23.56
N PHE A 552 24.94 5.13 22.67
CA PHE A 552 25.49 5.64 21.41
C PHE A 552 24.39 6.27 20.54
N ARG A 553 23.22 5.63 20.42
CA ARG A 553 22.07 6.18 19.65
C ARG A 553 21.47 7.41 20.31
N LEU A 554 21.35 7.42 21.63
CA LEU A 554 20.82 8.58 22.37
C LEU A 554 21.74 9.80 22.22
N GLU A 555 23.05 9.59 22.30
CA GLU A 555 24.03 10.64 22.08
C GLU A 555 23.99 11.16 20.64
N LEU A 556 23.93 10.25 19.65
CA LEU A 556 23.81 10.62 18.25
C LEU A 556 22.55 11.46 17.97
N LEU A 557 21.41 11.10 18.57
CA LEU A 557 20.17 11.87 18.45
C LEU A 557 20.26 13.27 19.09
N GLY A 558 21.09 13.45 20.13
CA GLY A 558 21.29 14.72 20.83
C GLY A 558 20.04 15.25 21.52
N ASP A 559 20.04 16.52 21.89
CA ASP A 559 18.98 17.11 22.75
C ASP A 559 17.88 17.86 21.98
N LYS A 560 18.05 18.11 20.69
CA LYS A 560 17.04 18.79 19.89
C LYS A 560 15.76 17.96 19.81
N ASP A 561 14.60 18.62 19.95
CA ASP A 561 13.31 17.92 19.83
C ASP A 561 12.90 17.64 18.40
N THR A 562 13.39 18.43 17.45
CA THR A 562 13.10 18.25 16.03
C THR A 562 14.34 18.49 15.19
N VAL A 563 14.45 17.75 14.11
CA VAL A 563 15.43 17.98 13.02
C VAL A 563 14.66 18.20 11.74
N ALA A 564 14.90 19.34 11.09
CA ALA A 564 14.20 19.71 9.87
C ALA A 564 14.45 18.71 8.73
N GLY A 565 13.47 18.57 7.82
CA GLY A 565 13.66 17.86 6.56
C GLY A 565 14.54 18.65 5.61
N THR A 566 15.16 17.96 4.65
CA THR A 566 15.95 18.59 3.59
C THR A 566 15.06 18.85 2.37
N GLY A 567 15.20 20.04 1.78
CA GLY A 567 14.41 20.49 0.63
C GLY A 567 12.92 20.76 0.95
N GLU A 568 12.18 21.20 -0.06
CA GLU A 568 10.78 21.63 0.09
C GLU A 568 9.80 20.51 0.55
N ARG A 569 10.19 19.23 0.42
CA ARG A 569 9.36 18.06 0.74
C ARG A 569 9.90 17.23 1.91
N GLY A 570 10.99 17.68 2.51
CA GLY A 570 11.61 16.95 3.61
C GLY A 570 10.67 16.87 4.83
N VAL A 571 10.40 15.67 5.29
CA VAL A 571 9.61 15.45 6.50
C VAL A 571 10.51 15.70 7.72
N PRO A 572 10.11 16.58 8.65
CA PRO A 572 10.88 16.77 9.88
C PRO A 572 10.82 15.51 10.75
N TYR A 573 11.95 15.18 11.38
CA TYR A 573 11.98 14.16 12.41
C TYR A 573 11.59 14.77 13.77
N ASN A 574 10.67 14.12 14.46
CA ASN A 574 10.43 14.40 15.89
C ASN A 574 11.42 13.56 16.71
N VAL A 575 12.54 14.16 17.05
CA VAL A 575 13.66 13.48 17.73
C VAL A 575 13.30 13.15 19.18
N ALA A 576 12.45 13.98 19.81
CA ALA A 576 11.92 13.67 21.14
C ALA A 576 11.16 12.33 21.16
N ARG A 577 10.35 12.06 20.12
CA ARG A 577 9.69 10.75 19.97
C ARG A 577 10.67 9.61 19.69
N MET A 578 11.73 9.84 18.90
CA MET A 578 12.77 8.84 18.66
C MET A 578 13.45 8.45 19.98
N ARG A 579 13.88 9.43 20.78
CA ARG A 579 14.45 9.18 22.11
C ARG A 579 13.46 8.46 23.03
N THR A 580 12.18 8.86 23.00
CA THR A 580 11.14 8.27 23.85
C THR A 580 10.93 6.79 23.55
N VAL A 581 10.77 6.39 22.29
CA VAL A 581 10.56 4.98 21.94
C VAL A 581 11.79 4.13 22.22
N LEU A 582 13.00 4.68 22.02
CA LEU A 582 14.25 3.99 22.32
C LEU A 582 14.43 3.78 23.83
N LYS A 583 14.20 4.80 24.66
CA LYS A 583 14.25 4.70 26.12
C LYS A 583 13.20 3.72 26.65
N ALA A 584 11.97 3.80 26.14
CA ALA A 584 10.87 2.95 26.58
C ALA A 584 11.14 1.46 26.29
N VAL A 585 11.67 1.13 25.12
CA VAL A 585 11.99 -0.28 24.79
C VAL A 585 13.18 -0.78 25.59
N ALA A 586 14.22 0.04 25.80
CA ALA A 586 15.36 -0.31 26.62
C ALA A 586 14.95 -0.58 28.09
N GLU A 587 14.09 0.27 28.67
CA GLU A 587 13.54 0.08 30.00
C GLU A 587 12.74 -1.23 30.12
N LYS A 588 11.80 -1.46 29.17
CA LYS A 588 10.95 -2.66 29.15
C LYS A 588 11.73 -3.97 28.93
N ALA A 589 12.82 -3.90 28.18
CA ALA A 589 13.70 -5.04 27.94
C ALA A 589 14.72 -5.25 29.07
N GLU A 590 14.75 -4.37 30.09
CA GLU A 590 15.76 -4.36 31.14
C GLU A 590 17.19 -4.30 30.56
N TRP A 591 17.38 -3.46 29.54
CA TRP A 591 18.65 -3.31 28.82
C TRP A 591 19.80 -2.99 29.79
N GLY A 592 20.95 -3.68 29.62
CA GLY A 592 22.11 -3.50 30.48
C GLY A 592 22.03 -4.14 31.88
N LYS A 593 20.83 -4.57 32.33
CA LYS A 593 20.64 -5.20 33.65
C LYS A 593 20.86 -6.71 33.61
N ARG A 594 20.65 -7.33 32.45
CA ARG A 594 20.76 -8.79 32.26
C ARG A 594 22.08 -9.16 31.58
N LYS A 595 22.71 -10.22 32.08
CA LYS A 595 23.89 -10.82 31.45
C LYS A 595 23.47 -12.03 30.62
N PHE A 596 23.95 -12.08 29.40
CA PHE A 596 23.71 -13.19 28.51
C PHE A 596 24.89 -14.17 28.55
N PRO A 597 24.67 -15.49 28.66
CA PRO A 597 25.73 -16.47 28.51
C PRO A 597 26.22 -16.53 27.05
N ARG A 598 27.38 -17.15 26.82
CA ARG A 598 27.89 -17.36 25.47
C ARG A 598 26.85 -18.04 24.57
N GLY A 599 26.65 -17.52 23.36
CA GLY A 599 25.66 -17.96 22.41
C GLY A 599 24.30 -17.27 22.56
N LYS A 600 24.13 -16.38 23.55
CA LYS A 600 22.94 -15.53 23.67
C LYS A 600 23.32 -14.06 23.60
N GLY A 601 22.40 -13.24 23.12
CA GLY A 601 22.59 -11.80 23.05
C GLY A 601 21.28 -11.05 22.84
N ALA A 602 21.38 -9.74 22.92
CA ALA A 602 20.27 -8.83 22.58
C ALA A 602 20.78 -7.72 21.68
N GLY A 603 19.95 -7.30 20.73
CA GLY A 603 20.17 -6.14 19.87
C GLY A 603 19.02 -5.15 19.97
N VAL A 604 19.30 -3.87 19.74
CA VAL A 604 18.31 -2.78 19.77
C VAL A 604 18.32 -2.01 18.47
N ALA A 605 17.12 -1.66 18.01
CA ALA A 605 16.95 -0.76 16.87
C ALA A 605 15.77 0.18 17.10
N PHE A 606 15.77 1.33 16.43
CA PHE A 606 14.59 2.18 16.29
C PHE A 606 14.47 2.62 14.83
N HIS A 607 13.27 2.99 14.40
CA HIS A 607 13.09 3.49 13.04
C HIS A 607 11.94 4.48 12.95
N PHE A 608 12.06 5.41 12.00
CA PHE A 608 10.99 6.30 11.57
C PHE A 608 10.53 5.88 10.18
N SER A 609 9.25 5.58 10.05
CA SER A 609 8.66 5.25 8.77
C SER A 609 7.20 5.71 8.71
N HIS A 610 6.79 6.31 7.60
CA HIS A 610 5.40 6.70 7.36
C HIS A 610 4.76 7.47 8.54
N ARG A 611 5.50 8.41 9.13
CA ARG A 611 5.14 9.23 10.31
C ARG A 611 5.02 8.44 11.62
N GLY A 612 5.37 7.16 11.63
CA GLY A 612 5.43 6.31 12.82
C GLY A 612 6.85 6.23 13.38
N TYR A 613 6.95 6.07 14.70
CA TYR A 613 8.20 5.87 15.45
C TYR A 613 8.13 4.53 16.14
N VAL A 614 9.10 3.66 15.90
CA VAL A 614 9.14 2.29 16.41
C VAL A 614 10.52 2.01 16.99
N ALA A 615 10.59 1.27 18.08
CA ALA A 615 11.83 0.72 18.59
C ALA A 615 11.58 -0.71 19.08
N GLU A 616 12.58 -1.58 18.90
CA GLU A 616 12.51 -2.99 19.26
C GLU A 616 13.82 -3.44 19.90
N VAL A 617 13.73 -4.38 20.84
CA VAL A 617 14.85 -5.15 21.36
C VAL A 617 14.58 -6.62 21.04
N ALA A 618 15.50 -7.27 20.33
CA ALA A 618 15.43 -8.67 20.03
C ALA A 618 16.45 -9.44 20.86
N GLU A 619 16.01 -10.48 21.57
CA GLU A 619 16.86 -11.44 22.27
C GLU A 619 17.01 -12.70 21.44
N VAL A 620 18.23 -13.15 21.24
CA VAL A 620 18.53 -14.27 20.36
C VAL A 620 19.46 -15.29 21.00
N THR A 621 19.31 -16.53 20.57
CA THR A 621 20.23 -17.63 20.85
C THR A 621 20.85 -18.13 19.55
N VAL A 622 22.17 -18.29 19.51
CA VAL A 622 22.90 -18.94 18.42
C VAL A 622 23.53 -20.22 18.95
N SER A 623 23.15 -21.38 18.39
CA SER A 623 23.71 -22.66 18.77
C SER A 623 25.18 -22.81 18.32
N ARG A 624 25.88 -23.85 18.77
CA ARG A 624 27.25 -24.12 18.33
C ARG A 624 27.34 -24.42 16.83
N GLU A 625 26.28 -24.94 16.26
CA GLU A 625 26.14 -25.24 14.81
C GLU A 625 25.70 -24.01 13.98
N GLY A 626 25.61 -22.85 14.62
CA GLY A 626 25.22 -21.60 13.94
C GLY A 626 23.71 -21.42 13.75
N LYS A 627 22.85 -22.24 14.38
CA LYS A 627 21.39 -22.09 14.28
C LYS A 627 20.93 -20.90 15.14
N LEU A 628 20.36 -19.90 14.50
CA LEU A 628 19.75 -18.74 15.13
C LEU A 628 18.32 -19.06 15.59
N THR A 629 17.99 -18.67 16.82
CA THR A 629 16.64 -18.67 17.37
C THR A 629 16.35 -17.29 17.95
N VAL A 630 15.20 -16.70 17.63
CA VAL A 630 14.70 -15.48 18.27
C VAL A 630 13.92 -15.91 19.50
N ASP A 631 14.44 -15.57 20.69
CA ASP A 631 13.85 -15.98 21.96
C ASP A 631 12.73 -15.02 22.38
N ARG A 632 12.90 -13.72 22.11
CA ARG A 632 11.96 -12.66 22.50
C ARG A 632 12.15 -11.41 21.62
N VAL A 633 11.05 -10.70 21.35
CA VAL A 633 11.03 -9.34 20.79
C VAL A 633 10.16 -8.46 21.66
#